data_c420cc4e889f80064fc72a3cb8ef936c
#
_entry.id   c420cc4e889f80064fc72a3cb8ef936c
#
_cell.length_a   1.000
_cell.length_b   1.000
_cell.length_c   1.000
_cell.angle_alpha   90.00
_cell.angle_beta   90.00
_cell.angle_gamma   90.00
#
_symmetry.space_group_name_H-M   'P 1'
#
loop_
_entity.id
_entity.type
_entity.pdbx_description
1 polymer ?
#
loop_
_entity_poly.entity_id
_entity_poly.type
_entity_poly.pdbx_seq_one_letter_code
_entity_poly.pdbx_strand_id
1 'polypeptide(L)'
;EKYCLHKGGSMEITGLRDIFLSQEEYLDTEVMVSGWVRSNRDSKNFGFLVISDGTFFTPLQVVYHDSLENFAQAAKLGVGAAVIVEGKLVATPEAKQPFELQASSITVEGDTEASYPLQKKRHTLEYLRTIPHLRPRTNTFQAVFRIRSQVAFALHSFFQERGFVYVHTPIITASDTEGAGEMFQVTTLPLESVPIE
;
A
#
# COMPACT_ATOMS: atom_id res chain seq x y z
N GLU A 1 3.16 10.25 15.53
CA GLU A 1 1.81 10.09 16.15
C GLU A 1 1.18 8.82 15.61
N LYS A 2 1.04 7.82 16.48
CA LYS A 2 0.38 6.55 16.16
C LYS A 2 -1.11 6.81 16.07
N TYR A 3 -1.71 6.48 14.95
CA TYR A 3 -3.17 6.46 14.84
C TYR A 3 -3.72 5.35 15.71
N CYS A 4 -4.08 5.70 16.92
CA CYS A 4 -4.71 4.82 17.90
C CYS A 4 -6.23 4.90 17.71
N LEU A 5 -6.83 3.92 17.08
CA LEU A 5 -8.27 3.71 17.09
C LEU A 5 -8.52 2.30 17.63
N HIS A 6 -8.68 2.18 18.93
CA HIS A 6 -9.68 1.39 19.65
C HIS A 6 -9.28 1.26 21.12
N LYS A 7 -10.07 1.85 22.01
CA LYS A 7 -9.99 1.64 23.45
C LYS A 7 -10.80 0.41 23.83
N GLY A 8 -10.10 -0.62 24.23
CA GLY A 8 -10.65 -1.84 24.81
C GLY A 8 -9.66 -2.95 24.49
N GLY A 9 -8.93 -3.52 25.43
CA GLY A 9 -7.97 -4.64 25.42
C GLY A 9 -7.68 -5.41 24.13
N SER A 10 -7.71 -4.80 22.97
CA SER A 10 -7.48 -5.35 21.64
C SER A 10 -6.01 -5.25 21.27
N MET A 11 -5.47 -6.28 20.63
CA MET A 11 -4.13 -6.23 20.03
C MET A 11 -3.98 -5.00 19.14
N GLU A 12 -2.82 -4.34 19.19
CA GLU A 12 -2.50 -3.23 18.27
C GLU A 12 -2.17 -3.79 16.89
N ILE A 13 -2.65 -3.13 15.83
CA ILE A 13 -2.33 -3.52 14.45
C ILE A 13 -0.83 -3.32 14.21
N THR A 14 -0.16 -4.40 13.84
CA THR A 14 1.28 -4.44 13.53
C THR A 14 1.49 -4.21 12.03
N GLY A 15 2.38 -3.28 11.67
CA GLY A 15 2.75 -3.03 10.28
C GLY A 15 3.56 -4.18 9.69
N LEU A 16 3.30 -4.53 8.42
CA LEU A 16 4.07 -5.59 7.75
C LEU A 16 5.57 -5.26 7.69
N ARG A 17 5.92 -3.97 7.56
CA ARG A 17 7.32 -3.53 7.59
C ARG A 17 8.02 -3.95 8.88
N ASP A 18 7.38 -3.78 10.01
CA ASP A 18 7.96 -4.10 11.31
C ASP A 18 8.15 -5.62 11.45
N ILE A 19 7.18 -6.41 11.04
CA ILE A 19 7.28 -7.88 11.00
C ILE A 19 8.45 -8.34 10.12
N PHE A 20 8.60 -7.78 8.90
CA PHE A 20 9.67 -8.19 7.98
C PHE A 20 11.07 -7.73 8.42
N LEU A 21 11.19 -6.62 9.15
CA LEU A 21 12.48 -6.10 9.61
C LEU A 21 12.93 -6.69 10.94
N SER A 22 11.99 -7.09 11.79
CA SER A 22 12.24 -7.62 13.15
C SER A 22 11.54 -8.96 13.34
N GLN A 23 11.58 -9.84 12.34
CA GLN A 23 10.84 -11.10 12.34
C GLN A 23 11.02 -11.94 13.61
N GLU A 24 12.22 -11.92 14.21
CA GLU A 24 12.55 -12.68 15.41
C GLU A 24 11.72 -12.26 16.62
N GLU A 25 11.27 -11.00 16.68
CA GLU A 25 10.43 -10.48 17.75
C GLU A 25 8.98 -10.96 17.63
N TYR A 26 8.53 -11.29 16.42
CA TYR A 26 7.15 -11.64 16.11
C TYR A 26 6.94 -13.15 15.88
N LEU A 27 8.01 -13.91 15.60
CA LEU A 27 7.90 -15.36 15.43
C LEU A 27 7.33 -16.03 16.69
N ASP A 28 6.44 -16.97 16.45
CA ASP A 28 5.70 -17.72 17.47
C ASP A 28 4.78 -16.88 18.36
N THR A 29 4.55 -15.60 18.02
CA THR A 29 3.62 -14.71 18.73
C THR A 29 2.32 -14.51 17.95
N GLU A 30 1.26 -14.11 18.66
CA GLU A 30 0.03 -13.64 18.06
C GLU A 30 0.21 -12.20 17.59
N VAL A 31 -0.16 -11.92 16.35
CA VAL A 31 -0.13 -10.59 15.74
C VAL A 31 -1.45 -10.27 15.06
N MET A 32 -1.80 -8.99 15.05
CA MET A 32 -2.91 -8.46 14.27
C MET A 32 -2.34 -7.62 13.14
N VAL A 33 -2.72 -7.93 11.90
CA VAL A 33 -2.31 -7.19 10.70
C VAL A 33 -3.53 -6.74 9.92
N SER A 34 -3.43 -5.62 9.23
CA SER A 34 -4.46 -5.15 8.31
C SER A 34 -3.90 -4.93 6.92
N GLY A 35 -4.70 -5.07 5.89
CA GLY A 35 -4.25 -4.83 4.54
C GLY A 35 -5.25 -5.19 3.46
N TRP A 36 -4.80 -5.04 2.22
CA TRP A 36 -5.58 -5.38 1.04
C TRP A 36 -5.15 -6.72 0.46
N VAL A 37 -6.15 -7.51 0.10
CA VAL A 37 -5.95 -8.80 -0.58
C VAL A 37 -5.29 -8.59 -1.94
N ARG A 38 -4.16 -9.27 -2.14
CA ARG A 38 -3.41 -9.31 -3.40
C ARG A 38 -3.71 -10.54 -4.22
N SER A 39 -3.95 -11.65 -3.55
CA SER A 39 -4.45 -12.89 -4.13
C SER A 39 -5.08 -13.75 -3.07
N ASN A 40 -6.02 -14.57 -3.48
CA ASN A 40 -6.64 -15.58 -2.68
C ASN A 40 -6.63 -16.91 -3.47
N ARG A 41 -6.33 -18.00 -2.81
CA ARG A 41 -6.41 -19.37 -3.33
C ARG A 41 -6.98 -20.26 -2.26
N ASP A 42 -8.14 -20.78 -2.49
CA ASP A 42 -8.84 -21.68 -1.60
C ASP A 42 -8.64 -23.14 -2.00
N SER A 43 -8.80 -24.01 -1.05
CA SER A 43 -8.88 -25.45 -1.15
C SER A 43 -10.03 -25.90 -0.25
N LYS A 44 -10.35 -27.20 -0.25
CA LYS A 44 -11.52 -27.71 0.51
C LYS A 44 -11.45 -27.39 2.00
N ASN A 45 -10.27 -27.49 2.61
CA ASN A 45 -10.10 -27.42 4.07
C ASN A 45 -9.20 -26.26 4.52
N PHE A 46 -8.54 -25.54 3.59
CA PHE A 46 -7.66 -24.42 3.89
C PHE A 46 -7.51 -23.50 2.70
N GLY A 47 -7.00 -22.29 2.91
CA GLY A 47 -6.69 -21.37 1.84
C GLY A 47 -5.47 -20.51 2.15
N PHE A 48 -4.97 -19.86 1.10
CA PHE A 48 -3.85 -18.93 1.15
C PHE A 48 -4.32 -17.54 0.71
N LEU A 49 -4.24 -16.62 1.62
CA LEU A 49 -4.50 -15.22 1.37
C LEU A 49 -3.15 -14.46 1.35
N VAL A 50 -2.94 -13.63 0.37
CA VAL A 50 -1.76 -12.75 0.31
C VAL A 50 -2.23 -11.33 0.51
N ILE A 51 -1.73 -10.67 1.55
CA ILE A 51 -2.12 -9.30 1.92
C ILE A 51 -0.95 -8.33 1.88
N SER A 52 -1.25 -7.07 1.64
CA SER A 52 -0.28 -5.97 1.67
C SER A 52 -0.91 -4.75 2.31
N ASP A 53 -0.20 -4.16 3.26
CA ASP A 53 -0.57 -2.89 3.91
C ASP A 53 0.11 -1.66 3.24
N GLY A 54 0.97 -1.90 2.25
CA GLY A 54 1.75 -0.87 1.56
C GLY A 54 3.01 -0.41 2.30
N THR A 55 3.24 -0.82 3.56
CA THR A 55 4.42 -0.41 4.34
C THR A 55 5.69 -1.12 3.90
N PHE A 56 5.56 -2.34 3.37
CA PHE A 56 6.67 -3.14 2.88
C PHE A 56 6.44 -3.60 1.42
N PHE A 57 7.53 -3.91 0.70
CA PHE A 57 7.42 -4.33 -0.70
C PHE A 57 6.90 -5.77 -0.84
N THR A 58 7.36 -6.66 0.04
CA THR A 58 6.92 -8.05 0.05
C THR A 58 5.58 -8.16 0.80
N PRO A 59 4.54 -8.73 0.18
CA PRO A 59 3.27 -8.97 0.86
C PRO A 59 3.39 -10.17 1.80
N LEU A 60 2.52 -10.24 2.81
CA LEU A 60 2.46 -11.34 3.77
C LEU A 60 1.53 -12.46 3.28
N GLN A 61 2.00 -13.70 3.38
CA GLN A 61 1.15 -14.89 3.20
C GLN A 61 0.41 -15.19 4.51
N VAL A 62 -0.88 -15.37 4.39
CA VAL A 62 -1.77 -15.81 5.47
C VAL A 62 -2.33 -17.17 5.08
N VAL A 63 -2.29 -18.11 6.01
CA VAL A 63 -2.94 -19.43 5.89
C VAL A 63 -4.18 -19.43 6.76
N TYR A 64 -5.30 -19.86 6.23
CA TYR A 64 -6.55 -19.98 6.97
C TYR A 64 -7.17 -21.35 6.73
N HIS A 65 -7.82 -21.90 7.76
CA HIS A 65 -8.39 -23.23 7.77
C HIS A 65 -9.92 -23.20 7.86
N ASP A 66 -10.55 -24.33 7.56
CA ASP A 66 -12.01 -24.53 7.64
C ASP A 66 -12.58 -24.44 9.07
N SER A 67 -11.70 -24.40 10.07
CA SER A 67 -12.05 -24.11 11.47
C SER A 67 -12.43 -22.65 11.71
N LEU A 68 -12.16 -21.73 10.78
CA LEU A 68 -12.59 -20.33 10.88
C LEU A 68 -14.12 -20.24 10.73
N GLU A 69 -14.76 -19.48 11.61
CA GLU A 69 -16.21 -19.25 11.60
C GLU A 69 -16.70 -18.73 10.23
N ASN A 70 -15.93 -17.84 9.61
CA ASN A 70 -16.26 -17.23 8.33
C ASN A 70 -15.42 -17.77 7.15
N PHE A 71 -14.95 -19.02 7.22
CA PHE A 71 -14.15 -19.65 6.17
C PHE A 71 -14.76 -19.49 4.76
N ALA A 72 -16.06 -19.72 4.62
CA ALA A 72 -16.73 -19.60 3.33
C ALA A 72 -16.75 -18.15 2.77
N GLN A 73 -16.70 -17.14 3.64
CA GLN A 73 -16.54 -15.73 3.23
C GLN A 73 -15.10 -15.46 2.86
N ALA A 74 -14.14 -15.88 3.68
CA ALA A 74 -12.71 -15.72 3.43
C ALA A 74 -12.29 -16.35 2.10
N ALA A 75 -12.81 -17.54 1.78
CA ALA A 75 -12.53 -18.25 0.53
C ALA A 75 -12.99 -17.48 -0.73
N LYS A 76 -13.98 -16.62 -0.61
CA LYS A 76 -14.55 -15.83 -1.73
C LYS A 76 -13.97 -14.43 -1.88
N LEU A 77 -13.08 -14.00 -0.97
CA LEU A 77 -12.50 -12.65 -1.02
C LEU A 77 -11.80 -12.39 -2.34
N GLY A 78 -12.18 -11.29 -2.97
CA GLY A 78 -11.59 -10.80 -4.20
C GLY A 78 -10.29 -10.00 -3.98
N VAL A 79 -9.53 -9.80 -5.06
CA VAL A 79 -8.37 -8.90 -5.05
C VAL A 79 -8.82 -7.48 -4.73
N GLY A 80 -8.18 -6.84 -3.78
CA GLY A 80 -8.51 -5.49 -3.33
C GLY A 80 -9.44 -5.41 -2.11
N ALA A 81 -10.01 -6.52 -1.67
CA ALA A 81 -10.75 -6.57 -0.41
C ALA A 81 -9.87 -6.12 0.76
N ALA A 82 -10.45 -5.41 1.71
CA ALA A 82 -9.77 -4.94 2.92
C ALA A 82 -10.08 -5.89 4.07
N VAL A 83 -9.02 -6.34 4.74
CA VAL A 83 -9.13 -7.32 5.82
C VAL A 83 -8.28 -6.94 7.03
N ILE A 84 -8.72 -7.35 8.21
CA ILE A 84 -7.92 -7.46 9.42
C ILE A 84 -7.76 -8.95 9.72
N VAL A 85 -6.54 -9.38 9.96
CA VAL A 85 -6.21 -10.78 10.25
C VAL A 85 -5.49 -10.85 11.59
N GLU A 86 -6.01 -11.67 12.47
CA GLU A 86 -5.36 -12.06 13.72
C GLU A 86 -4.84 -13.48 13.57
N GLY A 87 -3.67 -13.77 14.13
CA GLY A 87 -3.12 -15.11 14.09
C GLY A 87 -1.68 -15.19 14.54
N LYS A 88 -1.18 -16.41 14.55
CA LYS A 88 0.18 -16.72 14.96
C LYS A 88 1.14 -16.64 13.77
N LEU A 89 2.25 -15.90 13.94
CA LEU A 89 3.32 -15.87 12.95
C LEU A 89 4.21 -17.11 13.13
N VAL A 90 4.33 -17.93 12.08
CA VAL A 90 5.04 -19.22 12.13
C VAL A 90 6.17 -19.24 11.10
N ALA A 91 7.34 -19.73 11.51
CA ALA A 91 8.48 -19.91 10.62
C ALA A 91 8.21 -20.99 9.56
N THR A 92 8.57 -20.68 8.30
CA THR A 92 8.46 -21.60 7.16
C THR A 92 9.76 -21.63 6.36
N PRO A 93 10.85 -22.17 6.93
CA PRO A 93 12.20 -22.07 6.35
C PRO A 93 12.34 -22.74 4.98
N GLU A 94 11.53 -23.75 4.69
CA GLU A 94 11.52 -24.46 3.41
C GLU A 94 10.63 -23.79 2.35
N ALA A 95 9.85 -22.77 2.74
CA ALA A 95 8.94 -22.07 1.83
C ALA A 95 9.62 -20.86 1.17
N LYS A 96 8.95 -20.30 0.16
CA LYS A 96 9.42 -19.10 -0.53
C LYS A 96 9.50 -17.86 0.40
N GLN A 97 8.61 -17.77 1.37
CA GLN A 97 8.67 -16.78 2.45
C GLN A 97 9.21 -17.46 3.71
N PRO A 98 10.03 -16.77 4.52
CA PRO A 98 10.63 -17.34 5.72
C PRO A 98 9.61 -17.59 6.85
N PHE A 99 8.44 -17.01 6.76
CA PHE A 99 7.33 -17.14 7.72
C PHE A 99 5.99 -16.91 7.04
N GLU A 100 4.93 -17.34 7.70
CA GLU A 100 3.53 -17.11 7.31
C GLU A 100 2.68 -16.81 8.55
N LEU A 101 1.53 -16.16 8.35
CA LEU A 101 0.56 -15.91 9.40
C LEU A 101 -0.52 -16.99 9.37
N GLN A 102 -0.60 -17.80 10.42
CA GLN A 102 -1.68 -18.78 10.60
C GLN A 102 -2.87 -18.07 11.26
N ALA A 103 -3.89 -17.80 10.47
CA ALA A 103 -5.03 -17.00 10.91
C ALA A 103 -5.89 -17.74 11.92
N SER A 104 -6.14 -17.08 13.05
CA SER A 104 -7.15 -17.45 14.04
C SER A 104 -8.47 -16.70 13.81
N SER A 105 -8.39 -15.49 13.21
CA SER A 105 -9.55 -14.66 12.83
C SER A 105 -9.26 -13.88 11.57
N ILE A 106 -10.29 -13.69 10.72
CA ILE A 106 -10.26 -12.80 9.55
C ILE A 106 -11.52 -11.93 9.58
N THR A 107 -11.34 -10.64 9.81
CA THR A 107 -12.42 -9.66 9.72
C THR A 107 -12.39 -9.00 8.35
N VAL A 108 -13.52 -9.00 7.64
CA VAL A 108 -13.65 -8.33 6.34
C VAL A 108 -14.18 -6.93 6.56
N GLU A 109 -13.31 -5.93 6.39
CA GLU A 109 -13.64 -4.51 6.52
C GLU A 109 -14.33 -3.96 5.28
N GLY A 110 -14.01 -4.51 4.11
CA GLY A 110 -14.63 -4.15 2.86
C GLY A 110 -14.35 -5.18 1.79
N ASP A 111 -15.38 -5.60 1.09
CA ASP A 111 -15.27 -6.51 -0.04
C ASP A 111 -15.04 -5.74 -1.35
N THR A 112 -14.70 -6.44 -2.41
CA THR A 112 -14.49 -5.87 -3.74
C THR A 112 -15.42 -6.49 -4.75
N GLU A 113 -15.89 -5.65 -5.68
CA GLU A 113 -16.65 -6.11 -6.84
C GLU A 113 -15.74 -6.80 -7.87
N ALA A 114 -16.34 -7.65 -8.71
CA ALA A 114 -15.65 -8.29 -9.83
C ALA A 114 -15.08 -7.29 -10.85
N SER A 115 -15.60 -6.06 -10.86
CA SER A 115 -15.15 -4.93 -11.69
C SER A 115 -13.84 -4.29 -11.22
N TYR A 116 -13.30 -4.68 -10.03
CA TYR A 116 -12.06 -4.10 -9.52
C TYR A 116 -10.92 -4.19 -10.54
N PRO A 117 -10.29 -3.06 -10.92
CA PRO A 117 -9.43 -3.00 -12.11
C PRO A 117 -8.13 -3.80 -11.98
N LEU A 118 -7.57 -3.90 -10.76
CA LEU A 118 -6.26 -4.54 -10.52
C LEU A 118 -6.41 -6.05 -10.26
N GLN A 119 -6.96 -6.77 -11.24
CA GLN A 119 -7.05 -8.22 -11.17
C GLN A 119 -5.68 -8.90 -11.27
N LYS A 120 -5.59 -10.19 -10.93
CA LYS A 120 -4.36 -11.01 -10.96
C LYS A 120 -3.92 -11.27 -12.41
N LYS A 121 -3.49 -10.20 -13.12
CA LYS A 121 -2.94 -10.26 -14.47
C LYS A 121 -1.88 -9.17 -14.63
N ARG A 122 -1.07 -9.28 -15.68
CA ARG A 122 -0.12 -8.22 -16.04
C ARG A 122 -0.89 -7.02 -16.59
N HIS A 123 -0.60 -5.84 -16.07
CA HIS A 123 -1.13 -4.56 -16.55
C HIS A 123 -0.05 -3.78 -17.29
N THR A 124 -0.39 -3.14 -18.42
CA THR A 124 0.53 -2.27 -19.13
C THR A 124 0.69 -0.93 -18.40
N LEU A 125 1.80 -0.23 -18.66
CA LEU A 125 2.02 1.10 -18.06
C LEU A 125 1.00 2.12 -18.55
N GLU A 126 0.55 2.02 -19.81
CA GLU A 126 -0.49 2.86 -20.39
C GLU A 126 -1.80 2.69 -19.60
N TYR A 127 -2.21 1.44 -19.38
CA TYR A 127 -3.41 1.15 -18.59
C TYR A 127 -3.30 1.69 -17.17
N LEU A 128 -2.15 1.48 -16.51
CA LEU A 128 -1.94 1.96 -15.15
C LEU A 128 -1.95 3.49 -15.02
N ARG A 129 -1.68 4.23 -16.11
CA ARG A 129 -1.85 5.69 -16.13
C ARG A 129 -3.30 6.12 -16.14
N THR A 130 -4.22 5.31 -16.65
CA THR A 130 -5.67 5.61 -16.62
C THR A 130 -6.30 5.43 -15.24
N ILE A 131 -5.63 4.71 -14.33
CA ILE A 131 -6.07 4.47 -12.94
C ILE A 131 -5.02 4.96 -11.92
N PRO A 132 -4.66 6.26 -11.93
CA PRO A 132 -3.54 6.79 -11.14
C PRO A 132 -3.70 6.58 -9.62
N HIS A 133 -4.93 6.56 -9.12
CA HIS A 133 -5.26 6.33 -7.70
C HIS A 133 -5.07 4.88 -7.25
N LEU A 134 -5.11 3.90 -8.15
CA LEU A 134 -4.92 2.48 -7.83
C LEU A 134 -3.54 1.94 -8.18
N ARG A 135 -2.85 2.54 -9.17
CA ARG A 135 -1.54 2.03 -9.62
C ARG A 135 -0.49 1.89 -8.52
N PRO A 136 -0.48 2.67 -7.41
CA PRO A 136 0.46 2.46 -6.32
C PRO A 136 0.36 1.08 -5.65
N ARG A 137 -0.79 0.41 -5.81
CA ARG A 137 -0.98 -0.96 -5.30
C ARG A 137 -0.31 -2.03 -6.17
N THR A 138 0.23 -1.69 -7.33
CA THR A 138 0.98 -2.63 -8.18
C THR A 138 2.44 -2.70 -7.79
N ASN A 139 3.09 -3.86 -7.96
CA ASN A 139 4.51 -4.02 -7.64
C ASN A 139 5.40 -3.03 -8.40
N THR A 140 5.09 -2.80 -9.69
CA THR A 140 5.84 -1.85 -10.52
C THR A 140 5.82 -0.44 -9.93
N PHE A 141 4.64 0.09 -9.60
CA PHE A 141 4.55 1.44 -9.06
C PHE A 141 4.93 1.55 -7.59
N GLN A 142 4.80 0.48 -6.81
CA GLN A 142 5.40 0.42 -5.49
C GLN A 142 6.92 0.60 -5.57
N ALA A 143 7.59 -0.13 -6.48
CA ALA A 143 9.04 0.03 -6.69
C ALA A 143 9.38 1.44 -7.18
N VAL A 144 8.69 1.94 -8.21
CA VAL A 144 8.91 3.28 -8.78
C VAL A 144 8.78 4.38 -7.72
N PHE A 145 7.71 4.38 -6.95
CA PHE A 145 7.50 5.44 -5.95
C PHE A 145 8.45 5.35 -4.77
N ARG A 146 8.86 4.14 -4.35
CA ARG A 146 9.88 3.97 -3.31
C ARG A 146 11.25 4.49 -3.79
N ILE A 147 11.66 4.15 -5.02
CA ILE A 147 12.90 4.66 -5.61
C ILE A 147 12.83 6.17 -5.76
N ARG A 148 11.73 6.73 -6.27
CA ARG A 148 11.55 8.19 -6.37
C ARG A 148 11.70 8.89 -5.03
N SER A 149 11.07 8.36 -3.99
CA SER A 149 11.17 8.91 -2.63
C SER A 149 12.62 8.91 -2.13
N GLN A 150 13.32 7.78 -2.28
CA GLN A 150 14.72 7.65 -1.86
C GLN A 150 15.66 8.57 -2.65
N VAL A 151 15.48 8.68 -3.96
CA VAL A 151 16.29 9.57 -4.80
C VAL A 151 16.07 11.04 -4.44
N ALA A 152 14.83 11.46 -4.23
CA ALA A 152 14.53 12.83 -3.80
C ALA A 152 15.20 13.16 -2.46
N PHE A 153 15.09 12.25 -1.49
CA PHE A 153 15.74 12.41 -0.19
C PHE A 153 17.28 12.43 -0.32
N ALA A 154 17.86 11.53 -1.12
CA ALA A 154 19.29 11.47 -1.35
C ALA A 154 19.84 12.76 -1.98
N LEU A 155 19.11 13.38 -2.93
CA LEU A 155 19.51 14.66 -3.51
C LEU A 155 19.52 15.78 -2.46
N HIS A 156 18.48 15.86 -1.61
CA HIS A 156 18.46 16.84 -0.53
C HIS A 156 19.62 16.61 0.46
N SER A 157 19.85 15.37 0.89
CA SER A 157 20.95 15.03 1.80
C SER A 157 22.30 15.39 1.20
N PHE A 158 22.54 15.06 -0.08
CA PHE A 158 23.78 15.36 -0.78
C PHE A 158 24.15 16.86 -0.74
N PHE A 159 23.18 17.74 -1.01
CA PHE A 159 23.43 19.18 -0.98
C PHE A 159 23.54 19.71 0.45
N GLN A 160 22.70 19.24 1.38
CA GLN A 160 22.75 19.65 2.79
C GLN A 160 24.11 19.31 3.42
N GLU A 161 24.63 18.10 3.21
CA GLU A 161 25.95 17.68 3.72
C GLU A 161 27.13 18.53 3.18
N ARG A 162 26.91 19.22 2.07
CA ARG A 162 27.89 20.12 1.45
C ARG A 162 27.68 21.60 1.80
N GLY A 163 26.81 21.89 2.75
CA GLY A 163 26.55 23.23 3.26
C GLY A 163 25.62 24.09 2.40
N PHE A 164 24.95 23.50 1.40
CA PHE A 164 23.92 24.21 0.66
C PHE A 164 22.63 24.34 1.49
N VAL A 165 21.98 25.50 1.35
CA VAL A 165 20.70 25.76 1.98
C VAL A 165 19.57 25.53 0.96
N TYR A 166 18.62 24.69 1.32
CA TYR A 166 17.42 24.51 0.51
C TYR A 166 16.49 25.71 0.68
N VAL A 167 16.32 26.49 -0.37
CA VAL A 167 15.39 27.63 -0.43
C VAL A 167 14.15 27.18 -1.20
N HIS A 168 13.03 27.07 -0.51
CA HIS A 168 11.74 26.74 -1.14
C HIS A 168 11.21 27.96 -1.91
N THR A 169 11.57 28.07 -3.20
CA THR A 169 11.10 29.14 -4.07
C THR A 169 9.66 28.90 -4.51
N PRO A 170 8.85 29.98 -4.74
CA PRO A 170 7.51 29.84 -5.29
C PRO A 170 7.51 29.12 -6.65
N ILE A 171 6.56 28.21 -6.85
CA ILE A 171 6.35 27.55 -8.15
C ILE A 171 5.66 28.48 -9.13
N ILE A 172 4.76 29.36 -8.62
CA ILE A 172 4.05 30.35 -9.42
C ILE A 172 4.80 31.68 -9.29
N THR A 173 5.23 32.24 -10.42
CA THR A 173 5.97 33.48 -10.48
C THR A 173 5.49 34.33 -11.66
N ALA A 174 5.58 35.64 -11.52
CA ALA A 174 5.32 36.58 -12.62
C ALA A 174 6.61 36.89 -13.44
N SER A 175 7.76 36.33 -13.04
CA SER A 175 9.03 36.53 -13.75
C SER A 175 9.17 35.53 -14.87
N ASP A 176 9.32 36.02 -16.09
CA ASP A 176 9.85 35.22 -17.22
C ASP A 176 11.38 35.08 -17.02
N THR A 177 11.84 33.84 -17.01
CA THR A 177 13.26 33.54 -16.90
C THR A 177 13.83 33.32 -18.30
N GLU A 178 14.85 34.08 -18.64
CA GLU A 178 15.60 34.00 -19.93
C GLU A 178 14.81 34.40 -21.18
N GLY A 179 13.57 34.87 -21.09
CA GLY A 179 12.75 35.24 -22.26
C GLY A 179 12.41 34.06 -23.18
N ALA A 180 12.44 32.84 -22.66
CA ALA A 180 12.48 31.62 -23.45
C ALA A 180 11.12 30.93 -23.66
N GLY A 181 10.01 31.51 -23.20
CA GLY A 181 8.75 30.78 -23.34
C GLY A 181 7.48 31.56 -23.10
N GLU A 182 6.38 30.96 -23.45
CA GLU A 182 5.05 31.44 -23.11
C GLU A 182 4.76 31.09 -21.64
N MET A 183 4.32 32.09 -20.87
CA MET A 183 3.90 31.87 -19.49
C MET A 183 2.50 31.25 -19.44
N PHE A 184 2.30 30.29 -18.56
CA PHE A 184 0.97 29.78 -18.27
C PHE A 184 0.19 30.82 -17.44
N GLN A 185 -1.06 31.03 -17.82
CA GLN A 185 -1.96 31.85 -17.02
C GLN A 185 -2.63 31.00 -15.93
N VAL A 186 -2.50 31.42 -14.68
CA VAL A 186 -3.23 30.86 -13.54
C VAL A 186 -4.36 31.81 -13.18
N THR A 187 -5.60 31.36 -13.25
CA THR A 187 -6.79 32.17 -12.97
C THR A 187 -7.85 31.37 -12.24
N THR A 188 -8.63 32.04 -11.39
CA THR A 188 -9.86 31.50 -10.80
C THR A 188 -11.11 31.83 -11.62
N LEU A 189 -10.95 32.61 -12.69
CA LEU A 189 -12.08 32.95 -13.58
C LEU A 189 -12.43 31.75 -14.45
N PRO A 190 -13.72 31.39 -14.59
CA PRO A 190 -14.17 30.40 -15.53
C PRO A 190 -13.99 30.93 -16.96
N LEU A 191 -12.98 30.43 -17.68
CA LEU A 191 -12.62 30.92 -19.02
C LEU A 191 -13.73 30.64 -20.05
N GLU A 192 -14.65 29.70 -19.78
CA GLU A 192 -15.81 29.38 -20.63
C GLU A 192 -16.97 30.38 -20.46
N SER A 193 -16.97 31.17 -19.39
CA SER A 193 -18.04 32.14 -19.08
C SER A 193 -17.46 33.37 -18.36
N VAL A 194 -16.55 34.07 -19.05
CA VAL A 194 -15.98 35.32 -18.53
C VAL A 194 -17.09 36.37 -18.43
N PRO A 195 -17.31 37.00 -17.26
CA PRO A 195 -18.26 38.11 -17.17
C PRO A 195 -17.81 39.24 -18.08
N ILE A 196 -18.68 39.63 -19.02
CA ILE A 196 -18.49 40.78 -19.90
C ILE A 196 -19.24 41.95 -19.21
N GLU A 197 -18.51 43.00 -18.81
CA GLU A 197 -19.09 44.26 -18.36
C GLU A 197 -19.66 45.04 -19.54
#